data_c01577ede29b92cb1cfd36e1093d5378
#
_entry.id   c01577ede29b92cb1cfd36e1093d5378
#
_cell.length_a   1.000
_cell.length_b   1.000
_cell.length_c   1.000
_cell.angle_alpha   90.00
_cell.angle_beta   90.00
_cell.angle_gamma   90.00
#
_symmetry.space_group_name_H-M   'P 1'
#
loop_
_entity.id
_entity.type
_entity.pdbx_description
1 polymer ?
#
loop_
_entity_poly.entity_id
_entity_poly.type
_entity_poly.pdbx_seq_one_letter_code
_entity_poly.pdbx_strand_id
1 'polypeptide(L)'
;MNTQLLTQKIFKALSRVVFFLLILAIVGTIYQTAATEADKKNFPPPGNLIDVGGFKMHIYCMGEGSPTVILEALSGGFSSFWGWIQPEVAKQVRVCAYDRAGFGWSENDPEPESLQRTVQNLHTLLKNAGIEGPFVLVGHSIGGLYVREYAALYPQEVVGMVLLDSSHPDQFARYPEMSKTDPTLTWMPLTQIIVRLGIGHALFAIGGGKNLSRVSLGGVLPPRQHNEIAAIFMTQEYWHNQKIHLLLQPEIFQQAHGLGSLGDIPLAIVTRGIDVPDSWIELQNELAALSPNSIHITVEGSTHTSLIANSGHAQVVGQTILQVVDAVQMGKRLTP
;
A
#
# COMPACT_ATOMS: atom_id res chain seq x y z
N MET A 1 -50.05 -38.12 -3.14
CA MET A 1 -49.59 -37.13 -2.13
C MET A 1 -49.87 -35.74 -2.72
N ASN A 2 -50.67 -34.93 -2.06
CA ASN A 2 -51.24 -33.70 -2.64
C ASN A 2 -50.16 -32.66 -2.93
N THR A 3 -49.86 -32.40 -4.21
CA THR A 3 -48.79 -31.50 -4.70
C THR A 3 -48.90 -30.10 -4.08
N GLN A 4 -50.11 -29.61 -3.85
CA GLN A 4 -50.35 -28.30 -3.19
C GLN A 4 -49.86 -28.25 -1.73
N LEU A 5 -50.06 -29.32 -0.96
CA LEU A 5 -49.58 -29.41 0.44
C LEU A 5 -48.02 -29.46 0.49
N LEU A 6 -47.40 -30.11 -0.46
CA LEU A 6 -45.92 -30.16 -0.56
C LEU A 6 -45.37 -28.79 -0.90
N THR A 7 -45.93 -28.08 -1.88
CA THR A 7 -45.53 -26.72 -2.28
C THR A 7 -45.66 -25.72 -1.12
N GLN A 8 -46.76 -25.79 -0.35
CA GLN A 8 -46.93 -24.92 0.83
C GLN A 8 -45.93 -25.21 1.95
N LYS A 9 -45.57 -26.49 2.18
CA LYS A 9 -44.54 -26.85 3.16
C LYS A 9 -43.16 -26.34 2.74
N ILE A 10 -42.78 -26.49 1.44
CA ILE A 10 -41.52 -25.97 0.90
C ILE A 10 -41.48 -24.45 1.01
N PHE A 11 -42.55 -23.75 0.63
CA PHE A 11 -42.60 -22.28 0.74
C PHE A 11 -42.43 -21.80 2.19
N LYS A 12 -43.12 -22.43 3.17
CA LYS A 12 -42.95 -22.10 4.59
C LYS A 12 -41.56 -22.40 5.11
N ALA A 13 -40.91 -23.47 4.66
CA ALA A 13 -39.54 -23.78 5.03
C ALA A 13 -38.56 -22.74 4.46
N LEU A 14 -38.68 -22.39 3.18
CA LEU A 14 -37.90 -21.35 2.51
C LEU A 14 -38.08 -19.98 3.20
N SER A 15 -39.31 -19.59 3.52
CA SER A 15 -39.59 -18.32 4.22
C SER A 15 -38.93 -18.26 5.60
N ARG A 16 -38.89 -19.37 6.34
CA ARG A 16 -38.17 -19.44 7.63
C ARG A 16 -36.68 -19.32 7.47
N VAL A 17 -36.10 -19.98 6.46
CA VAL A 17 -34.67 -19.88 6.16
C VAL A 17 -34.29 -18.44 5.77
N VAL A 18 -35.06 -17.82 4.87
CA VAL A 18 -34.84 -16.43 4.47
C VAL A 18 -34.93 -15.47 5.67
N PHE A 19 -35.98 -15.66 6.51
CA PHE A 19 -36.15 -14.85 7.74
C PHE A 19 -34.95 -15.01 8.69
N PHE A 20 -34.48 -16.23 8.89
CA PHE A 20 -33.29 -16.49 9.72
C PHE A 20 -32.03 -15.87 9.17
N LEU A 21 -31.81 -15.97 7.84
CA LEU A 21 -30.68 -15.32 7.16
C LEU A 21 -30.71 -13.79 7.28
N LEU A 22 -31.91 -13.19 7.21
CA LEU A 22 -32.09 -11.75 7.40
C LEU A 22 -31.72 -11.33 8.83
N ILE A 23 -32.14 -12.11 9.84
CA ILE A 23 -31.75 -11.86 11.24
C ILE A 23 -30.24 -11.94 11.39
N LEU A 24 -29.58 -12.97 10.84
CA LEU A 24 -28.12 -13.12 10.89
C LEU A 24 -27.42 -11.94 10.21
N ALA A 25 -27.92 -11.47 9.08
CA ALA A 25 -27.37 -10.33 8.37
C ALA A 25 -27.47 -9.03 9.20
N ILE A 26 -28.62 -8.80 9.86
CA ILE A 26 -28.80 -7.63 10.75
C ILE A 26 -27.86 -7.71 11.94
N VAL A 27 -27.81 -8.85 12.64
CA VAL A 27 -26.92 -9.06 13.78
C VAL A 27 -25.45 -8.89 13.37
N GLY A 28 -25.05 -9.47 12.24
CA GLY A 28 -23.71 -9.34 11.70
C GLY A 28 -23.35 -7.90 11.38
N THR A 29 -24.26 -7.13 10.77
CA THR A 29 -24.02 -5.70 10.46
C THR A 29 -23.89 -4.86 11.75
N ILE A 30 -24.70 -5.13 12.77
CA ILE A 30 -24.59 -4.45 14.08
C ILE A 30 -23.24 -4.78 14.72
N TYR A 31 -22.85 -6.05 14.72
CA TYR A 31 -21.55 -6.50 15.22
C TYR A 31 -20.40 -5.83 14.47
N GLN A 32 -20.45 -5.80 13.14
CA GLN A 32 -19.45 -5.13 12.30
C GLN A 32 -19.27 -3.66 12.69
N THR A 33 -20.39 -2.92 12.84
CA THR A 33 -20.34 -1.51 13.21
C THR A 33 -19.69 -1.33 14.58
N ALA A 34 -20.09 -2.14 15.57
CA ALA A 34 -19.52 -2.06 16.92
C ALA A 34 -18.02 -2.42 16.94
N ALA A 35 -17.62 -3.45 16.18
CA ALA A 35 -16.22 -3.86 16.06
C ALA A 35 -15.36 -2.78 15.40
N THR A 36 -15.82 -2.19 14.29
CA THR A 36 -15.13 -1.09 13.62
C THR A 36 -14.94 0.13 14.52
N GLU A 37 -15.96 0.50 15.30
CA GLU A 37 -15.84 1.61 16.25
C GLU A 37 -14.89 1.28 17.43
N ALA A 38 -14.83 0.02 17.84
CA ALA A 38 -13.84 -0.44 18.80
C ALA A 38 -12.42 -0.35 18.24
N ASP A 39 -12.22 -0.78 16.99
CA ASP A 39 -10.93 -0.73 16.31
C ASP A 39 -10.42 0.70 16.13
N LYS A 40 -11.27 1.66 15.74
CA LYS A 40 -10.91 3.08 15.68
C LYS A 40 -10.39 3.63 17.01
N LYS A 41 -10.95 3.15 18.13
CA LYS A 41 -10.51 3.55 19.48
C LYS A 41 -9.20 2.86 19.89
N ASN A 42 -9.03 1.59 19.51
CA ASN A 42 -7.86 0.78 19.86
C ASN A 42 -6.64 1.10 19.00
N PHE A 43 -6.86 1.53 17.76
CA PHE A 43 -5.83 1.83 16.77
C PHE A 43 -5.99 3.25 16.20
N PRO A 44 -5.85 4.30 17.03
CA PRO A 44 -5.84 5.67 16.56
C PRO A 44 -4.61 5.91 15.66
N PRO A 45 -4.67 6.91 14.74
CA PRO A 45 -3.55 7.26 13.88
C PRO A 45 -2.28 7.52 14.71
N PRO A 46 -1.14 6.86 14.41
CA PRO A 46 0.09 7.06 15.17
C PRO A 46 0.76 8.42 14.92
N GLY A 47 0.40 9.08 13.82
CA GLY A 47 0.95 10.37 13.41
C GLY A 47 -0.07 11.51 13.49
N ASN A 48 -0.01 12.39 12.51
CA ASN A 48 -0.84 13.57 12.41
C ASN A 48 -1.80 13.49 11.22
N LEU A 49 -2.99 14.03 11.36
CA LEU A 49 -3.93 14.28 10.28
C LEU A 49 -3.81 15.74 9.87
N ILE A 50 -3.36 15.97 8.64
CA ILE A 50 -3.06 17.29 8.08
C ILE A 50 -4.09 17.62 7.00
N ASP A 51 -4.69 18.79 7.05
CA ASP A 51 -5.58 19.29 6.00
C ASP A 51 -4.79 19.56 4.72
N VAL A 52 -5.26 18.99 3.61
CA VAL A 52 -4.62 19.12 2.30
C VAL A 52 -5.49 19.86 1.29
N GLY A 53 -6.48 20.59 1.77
CA GLY A 53 -7.38 21.39 0.95
C GLY A 53 -8.84 20.91 0.99
N GLY A 54 -9.37 20.68 2.20
CA GLY A 54 -10.74 20.31 2.46
C GLY A 54 -10.95 18.86 2.88
N PHE A 55 -9.89 18.07 2.95
CA PHE A 55 -9.85 16.75 3.55
C PHE A 55 -8.49 16.53 4.23
N LYS A 56 -8.40 15.53 5.13
CA LYS A 56 -7.18 15.30 5.91
C LYS A 56 -6.48 14.05 5.46
N MET A 57 -5.15 14.15 5.34
CA MET A 57 -4.27 13.00 5.12
C MET A 57 -3.40 12.73 6.33
N HIS A 58 -3.17 11.45 6.58
CA HIS A 58 -2.31 10.98 7.67
C HIS A 58 -0.85 10.96 7.25
N ILE A 59 0.02 11.41 8.15
CA ILE A 59 1.47 11.28 8.04
C ILE A 59 2.09 10.96 9.39
N TYR A 60 3.02 10.01 9.41
CA TYR A 60 3.75 9.61 10.60
C TYR A 60 5.25 9.66 10.34
N CYS A 61 5.94 10.55 11.05
CA CYS A 61 7.39 10.73 10.94
C CYS A 61 8.09 10.21 12.18
N MET A 62 9.28 9.65 12.00
CA MET A 62 10.20 9.20 13.04
C MET A 62 11.61 9.68 12.71
N GLY A 63 12.48 9.75 13.74
CA GLY A 63 13.87 10.19 13.56
C GLY A 63 13.99 11.69 13.27
N GLU A 64 15.23 12.13 13.10
CA GLU A 64 15.62 13.52 12.85
C GLU A 64 16.75 13.56 11.82
N GLY A 65 17.00 14.73 11.24
CA GLY A 65 18.08 14.94 10.27
C GLY A 65 17.61 15.09 8.83
N SER A 66 18.57 15.19 7.92
CA SER A 66 18.37 15.44 6.48
C SER A 66 19.28 14.54 5.65
N PRO A 67 18.87 14.10 4.45
CA PRO A 67 17.57 14.34 3.81
C PRO A 67 16.42 13.64 4.55
N THR A 68 15.18 14.10 4.35
CA THR A 68 14.01 13.38 4.86
C THR A 68 13.64 12.25 3.88
N VAL A 69 13.48 11.03 4.41
CA VAL A 69 13.00 9.88 3.63
C VAL A 69 11.47 9.87 3.62
N ILE A 70 10.85 9.77 2.45
CA ILE A 70 9.40 9.65 2.28
C ILE A 70 9.07 8.27 1.75
N LEU A 71 8.20 7.54 2.46
CA LEU A 71 7.82 6.16 2.16
C LEU A 71 6.43 6.11 1.49
N GLU A 72 6.41 5.74 0.21
CA GLU A 72 5.22 5.57 -0.62
C GLU A 72 4.86 4.10 -0.77
N ALA A 73 3.67 3.71 -0.30
CA ALA A 73 3.27 2.32 -0.20
C ALA A 73 2.76 1.73 -1.53
N LEU A 74 2.70 0.39 -1.57
CA LEU A 74 2.10 -0.38 -2.66
C LEU A 74 0.59 -0.10 -2.81
N SER A 75 -0.04 -0.73 -3.82
CA SER A 75 -1.50 -0.68 -4.02
C SER A 75 -2.25 -1.15 -2.78
N GLY A 76 -3.17 -0.33 -2.28
CA GLY A 76 -3.91 -0.58 -1.05
C GLY A 76 -3.08 -0.51 0.24
N GLY A 77 -1.79 -0.24 0.13
CA GLY A 77 -0.90 -0.06 1.28
C GLY A 77 -1.01 1.32 1.91
N PHE A 78 -0.57 1.42 3.17
CA PHE A 78 -0.52 2.64 3.95
C PHE A 78 0.61 2.55 4.99
N SER A 79 0.79 3.56 5.80
CA SER A 79 1.96 3.75 6.68
C SER A 79 2.33 2.53 7.55
N SER A 80 1.34 1.76 8.04
CA SER A 80 1.62 0.56 8.86
C SER A 80 2.37 -0.55 8.11
N PHE A 81 2.38 -0.56 6.77
CA PHE A 81 3.14 -1.54 6.00
C PHE A 81 4.67 -1.35 6.14
N TRP A 82 5.12 -0.19 6.57
CA TRP A 82 6.52 0.14 6.78
C TRP A 82 7.04 -0.19 8.18
N GLY A 83 6.29 -1.01 8.94
CA GLY A 83 6.54 -1.28 10.34
C GLY A 83 7.91 -1.83 10.69
N TRP A 84 8.60 -2.55 9.79
CA TRP A 84 9.99 -2.99 9.97
C TRP A 84 11.01 -1.96 9.49
N ILE A 85 10.70 -1.25 8.39
CA ILE A 85 11.64 -0.38 7.69
C ILE A 85 11.73 0.99 8.37
N GLN A 86 10.59 1.62 8.65
CA GLN A 86 10.56 2.98 9.19
C GLN A 86 11.35 3.13 10.49
N PRO A 87 11.19 2.25 11.52
CA PRO A 87 11.99 2.36 12.75
C PRO A 87 13.50 2.17 12.54
N GLU A 88 13.89 1.36 11.53
CA GLU A 88 15.30 1.12 11.22
C GLU A 88 15.94 2.35 10.59
N VAL A 89 15.30 2.92 9.56
CA VAL A 89 15.75 4.14 8.89
C VAL A 89 15.76 5.34 9.85
N ALA A 90 14.78 5.41 10.75
CA ALA A 90 14.66 6.47 11.75
C ALA A 90 15.82 6.56 12.74
N LYS A 91 16.66 5.54 12.85
CA LYS A 91 17.86 5.57 13.70
C LYS A 91 18.93 6.53 13.19
N GLN A 92 18.92 6.86 11.89
CA GLN A 92 19.97 7.66 11.25
C GLN A 92 19.45 8.96 10.64
N VAL A 93 18.19 8.98 10.18
CA VAL A 93 17.63 10.12 9.44
C VAL A 93 16.13 10.25 9.71
N ARG A 94 15.57 11.42 9.45
CA ARG A 94 14.11 11.60 9.49
C ARG A 94 13.45 10.79 8.38
N VAL A 95 12.42 10.00 8.74
CA VAL A 95 11.65 9.19 7.80
C VAL A 95 10.16 9.33 8.07
N CYS A 96 9.37 9.59 7.03
CA CYS A 96 7.93 9.77 7.10
C CYS A 96 7.24 8.75 6.20
N ALA A 97 6.28 8.03 6.77
CA ALA A 97 5.31 7.24 6.03
C ALA A 97 3.97 7.97 6.04
N TYR A 98 3.23 7.92 4.96
CA TYR A 98 1.93 8.57 4.86
C TYR A 98 0.89 7.63 4.26
N ASP A 99 -0.35 8.02 4.35
CA ASP A 99 -1.46 7.30 3.77
C ASP A 99 -2.04 8.11 2.61
N ARG A 100 -2.13 7.51 1.43
CA ARG A 100 -2.85 8.13 0.31
C ARG A 100 -4.30 8.38 0.67
N ALA A 101 -4.92 9.36 0.04
CA ALA A 101 -6.34 9.65 0.21
C ALA A 101 -7.19 8.37 0.08
N GLY A 102 -8.09 8.17 1.05
CA GLY A 102 -8.96 6.99 1.13
C GLY A 102 -8.31 5.71 1.66
N PHE A 103 -7.04 5.73 2.05
CA PHE A 103 -6.35 4.59 2.65
C PHE A 103 -5.86 4.90 4.06
N GLY A 104 -5.65 3.84 4.86
CA GLY A 104 -5.19 4.00 6.23
C GLY A 104 -6.13 4.86 7.07
N TRP A 105 -5.60 5.93 7.61
CA TRP A 105 -6.34 6.94 8.39
C TRP A 105 -6.65 8.22 7.58
N SER A 106 -6.26 8.28 6.31
CA SER A 106 -6.57 9.42 5.43
C SER A 106 -8.03 9.42 5.01
N GLU A 107 -8.61 10.63 5.00
CA GLU A 107 -9.95 10.84 4.44
C GLU A 107 -9.94 10.69 2.91
N ASN A 108 -11.11 10.52 2.32
CA ASN A 108 -11.26 10.46 0.86
C ASN A 108 -11.01 11.84 0.23
N ASP A 109 -10.28 11.86 -0.88
CA ASP A 109 -10.26 13.03 -1.76
C ASP A 109 -11.63 13.18 -2.43
N PRO A 110 -12.27 14.35 -2.40
CA PRO A 110 -13.52 14.57 -3.13
C PRO A 110 -13.36 14.52 -4.66
N GLU A 111 -12.13 14.70 -5.17
CA GLU A 111 -11.81 14.63 -6.59
C GLU A 111 -11.30 13.22 -6.97
N PRO A 112 -11.50 12.79 -8.22
CA PRO A 112 -11.02 11.48 -8.69
C PRO A 112 -9.51 11.33 -8.57
N GLU A 113 -9.06 10.13 -8.21
CA GLU A 113 -7.65 9.77 -8.18
C GLU A 113 -7.04 9.83 -9.60
N SER A 114 -5.82 10.37 -9.70
CA SER A 114 -4.94 10.31 -10.86
C SER A 114 -3.49 10.31 -10.39
N LEU A 115 -2.54 9.96 -11.27
CA LEU A 115 -1.12 10.00 -10.93
C LEU A 115 -0.71 11.39 -10.40
N GLN A 116 -1.04 12.44 -11.15
CA GLN A 116 -0.72 13.81 -10.79
C GLN A 116 -1.43 14.27 -9.51
N ARG A 117 -2.73 13.96 -9.35
CA ARG A 117 -3.52 14.37 -8.17
C ARG A 117 -2.95 13.75 -6.89
N THR A 118 -2.61 12.47 -6.90
CA THR A 118 -1.99 11.79 -5.76
C THR A 118 -0.70 12.47 -5.33
N VAL A 119 0.13 12.85 -6.30
CA VAL A 119 1.42 13.53 -6.03
C VAL A 119 1.21 14.96 -5.52
N GLN A 120 0.26 15.72 -6.08
CA GLN A 120 -0.08 17.06 -5.58
C GLN A 120 -0.60 17.02 -4.14
N ASN A 121 -1.39 16.00 -3.80
CA ASN A 121 -1.85 15.76 -2.43
C ASN A 121 -0.67 15.49 -1.49
N LEU A 122 0.29 14.64 -1.89
CA LEU A 122 1.51 14.40 -1.11
C LEU A 122 2.32 15.67 -0.91
N HIS A 123 2.56 16.45 -1.97
CA HIS A 123 3.31 17.71 -1.86
C HIS A 123 2.60 18.69 -0.92
N THR A 124 1.27 18.81 -1.01
CA THR A 124 0.47 19.66 -0.10
C THR A 124 0.53 19.16 1.33
N LEU A 125 0.47 17.84 1.53
CA LEU A 125 0.62 17.19 2.84
C LEU A 125 1.97 17.54 3.48
N LEU A 126 3.08 17.37 2.75
CA LEU A 126 4.43 17.67 3.25
C LEU A 126 4.56 19.15 3.60
N LYS A 127 4.13 20.04 2.72
CA LYS A 127 4.15 21.48 2.93
C LYS A 127 3.35 21.90 4.17
N ASN A 128 2.11 21.40 4.30
CA ASN A 128 1.22 21.78 5.40
C ASN A 128 1.63 21.12 6.73
N ALA A 129 2.36 20.01 6.68
CA ALA A 129 2.98 19.38 7.85
C ALA A 129 4.29 20.05 8.27
N GLY A 130 4.79 21.07 7.54
CA GLY A 130 6.09 21.70 7.79
C GLY A 130 7.28 20.77 7.55
N ILE A 131 7.15 19.85 6.59
CA ILE A 131 8.20 18.90 6.21
C ILE A 131 8.84 19.39 4.92
N GLU A 132 10.02 19.98 5.06
CA GLU A 132 10.78 20.54 3.93
C GLU A 132 11.81 19.53 3.43
N GLY A 133 12.08 19.59 2.10
CA GLY A 133 13.17 18.83 1.48
C GLY A 133 14.57 19.28 1.94
N PRO A 134 15.62 18.61 1.47
CA PRO A 134 15.60 17.65 0.36
C PRO A 134 15.06 16.27 0.77
N PHE A 135 14.44 15.57 -0.20
CA PHE A 135 13.84 14.26 0.02
C PHE A 135 14.62 13.13 -0.66
N VAL A 136 14.69 11.98 0.03
CA VAL A 136 14.90 10.67 -0.59
C VAL A 136 13.56 9.98 -0.66
N LEU A 137 13.09 9.71 -1.87
CA LEU A 137 11.78 9.08 -2.08
C LEU A 137 11.91 7.56 -2.21
N VAL A 138 11.04 6.83 -1.53
CA VAL A 138 11.01 5.36 -1.57
C VAL A 138 9.64 4.93 -2.05
N GLY A 139 9.56 4.22 -3.19
CA GLY A 139 8.31 3.75 -3.76
C GLY A 139 8.26 2.24 -3.89
N HIS A 140 7.25 1.58 -3.29
CA HIS A 140 7.03 0.16 -3.44
C HIS A 140 5.91 -0.12 -4.44
N SER A 141 6.17 -1.02 -5.41
CA SER A 141 5.16 -1.40 -6.40
C SER A 141 4.66 -0.19 -7.21
N ILE A 142 3.34 0.06 -7.28
CA ILE A 142 2.77 1.25 -7.91
C ILE A 142 3.26 2.57 -7.27
N GLY A 143 3.68 2.52 -5.99
CA GLY A 143 4.30 3.66 -5.32
C GLY A 143 5.52 4.21 -6.06
N GLY A 144 6.22 3.36 -6.82
CA GLY A 144 7.33 3.78 -7.67
C GLY A 144 6.90 4.73 -8.81
N LEU A 145 5.68 4.61 -9.32
CA LEU A 145 5.15 5.56 -10.31
C LEU A 145 4.87 6.92 -9.66
N TYR A 146 4.30 6.94 -8.45
CA TYR A 146 4.01 8.17 -7.71
C TYR A 146 5.28 8.93 -7.33
N VAL A 147 6.31 8.25 -6.82
CA VAL A 147 7.56 8.93 -6.45
C VAL A 147 8.33 9.44 -7.67
N ARG A 148 8.24 8.76 -8.82
CA ARG A 148 8.80 9.25 -10.08
C ARG A 148 8.06 10.48 -10.61
N GLU A 149 6.73 10.50 -10.54
CA GLU A 149 5.92 11.66 -10.87
C GLU A 149 6.22 12.83 -9.92
N TYR A 150 6.44 12.56 -8.63
CA TYR A 150 6.87 13.59 -7.68
C TYR A 150 8.19 14.21 -8.12
N ALA A 151 9.17 13.40 -8.47
CA ALA A 151 10.45 13.88 -8.95
C ALA A 151 10.34 14.68 -10.28
N ALA A 152 9.40 14.34 -11.14
CA ALA A 152 9.14 15.07 -12.37
C ALA A 152 8.49 16.46 -12.12
N LEU A 153 7.56 16.54 -11.16
CA LEU A 153 6.85 17.79 -10.83
C LEU A 153 7.68 18.71 -9.91
N TYR A 154 8.47 18.12 -9.00
CA TYR A 154 9.23 18.84 -7.96
C TYR A 154 10.71 18.42 -7.94
N PRO A 155 11.45 18.54 -9.07
CA PRO A 155 12.81 17.99 -9.21
C PRO A 155 13.81 18.61 -8.24
N GLN A 156 13.58 19.83 -7.76
CA GLN A 156 14.47 20.52 -6.83
C GLN A 156 14.36 20.01 -5.39
N GLU A 157 13.32 19.27 -5.08
CA GLU A 157 13.09 18.72 -3.75
C GLU A 157 13.66 17.30 -3.59
N VAL A 158 13.99 16.60 -4.69
CA VAL A 158 14.37 15.18 -4.70
C VAL A 158 15.86 15.02 -4.93
N VAL A 159 16.55 14.40 -3.98
CA VAL A 159 18.01 14.20 -4.01
C VAL A 159 18.40 12.73 -4.08
N GLY A 160 17.47 11.79 -3.98
CA GLY A 160 17.72 10.35 -4.11
C GLY A 160 16.42 9.58 -4.23
N MET A 161 16.49 8.35 -4.72
CA MET A 161 15.30 7.50 -4.89
C MET A 161 15.61 6.02 -4.65
N VAL A 162 14.64 5.30 -4.08
CA VAL A 162 14.67 3.84 -3.95
C VAL A 162 13.37 3.27 -4.51
N LEU A 163 13.47 2.37 -5.48
CA LEU A 163 12.33 1.71 -6.12
C LEU A 163 12.31 0.24 -5.70
N LEU A 164 11.30 -0.14 -4.90
CA LEU A 164 11.16 -1.48 -4.34
C LEU A 164 10.22 -2.31 -5.21
N ASP A 165 10.74 -3.26 -5.96
CA ASP A 165 10.01 -4.14 -6.88
C ASP A 165 8.92 -3.34 -7.62
N SER A 166 9.37 -2.19 -8.14
CA SER A 166 8.51 -1.09 -8.57
C SER A 166 7.78 -1.42 -9.86
N SER A 167 6.58 -0.91 -9.97
CA SER A 167 5.84 -0.91 -11.22
C SER A 167 6.59 -0.14 -12.31
N HIS A 168 6.53 -0.69 -13.52
CA HIS A 168 7.02 -0.03 -14.74
C HIS A 168 5.82 0.35 -15.63
N PRO A 169 5.82 1.52 -16.31
CA PRO A 169 4.71 1.92 -17.17
C PRO A 169 4.28 0.84 -18.17
N ASP A 170 5.24 0.11 -18.75
CA ASP A 170 5.03 -0.93 -19.76
C ASP A 170 4.72 -2.33 -19.19
N GLN A 171 4.60 -2.47 -17.86
CA GLN A 171 4.48 -3.82 -17.27
C GLN A 171 3.30 -4.62 -17.81
N PHE A 172 2.14 -4.01 -18.04
CA PHE A 172 0.98 -4.74 -18.58
C PHE A 172 1.12 -5.15 -20.04
N ALA A 173 1.99 -4.48 -20.80
CA ALA A 173 2.29 -4.82 -22.19
C ALA A 173 3.37 -5.90 -22.30
N ARG A 174 4.36 -5.87 -21.39
CA ARG A 174 5.57 -6.71 -21.47
C ARG A 174 5.56 -7.88 -20.47
N TYR A 175 4.64 -7.87 -19.52
CA TYR A 175 4.45 -8.94 -18.54
C TYR A 175 2.97 -9.38 -18.56
N PRO A 176 2.58 -10.13 -19.60
CA PRO A 176 1.17 -10.48 -19.84
C PRO A 176 0.55 -11.38 -18.76
N GLU A 177 1.36 -12.10 -17.96
CA GLU A 177 0.90 -12.87 -16.80
C GLU A 177 0.35 -11.98 -15.68
N MET A 178 0.80 -10.74 -15.57
CA MET A 178 0.19 -9.73 -14.69
C MET A 178 -1.16 -9.22 -15.21
N SER A 179 -1.75 -9.98 -16.08
CA SER A 179 -3.08 -9.86 -16.67
C SER A 179 -3.93 -8.63 -16.29
N LYS A 180 -4.48 -8.08 -17.30
CA LYS A 180 -5.46 -7.00 -17.53
C LYS A 180 -6.53 -6.75 -16.47
N THR A 181 -6.72 -7.63 -15.51
CA THR A 181 -7.63 -7.46 -14.36
C THR A 181 -7.02 -8.13 -13.13
N ASP A 182 -6.78 -7.35 -12.10
CA ASP A 182 -6.32 -7.87 -10.80
C ASP A 182 -7.34 -8.94 -10.32
N PRO A 183 -6.90 -10.17 -10.00
CA PRO A 183 -7.78 -11.22 -9.49
C PRO A 183 -8.59 -10.79 -8.26
N THR A 184 -8.08 -9.84 -7.49
CA THR A 184 -8.78 -9.24 -6.34
C THR A 184 -10.13 -8.67 -6.74
N LEU A 185 -10.26 -8.04 -7.91
CA LEU A 185 -11.54 -7.50 -8.39
C LEU A 185 -12.63 -8.57 -8.53
N THR A 186 -12.25 -9.81 -8.88
CA THR A 186 -13.20 -10.92 -9.01
C THR A 186 -13.81 -11.33 -7.66
N TRP A 187 -12.99 -11.34 -6.60
CA TRP A 187 -13.40 -11.76 -5.26
C TRP A 187 -13.91 -10.61 -4.39
N MET A 188 -13.70 -9.38 -4.81
CA MET A 188 -14.02 -8.19 -4.04
C MET A 188 -15.51 -8.09 -3.63
N PRO A 189 -16.51 -8.41 -4.48
CA PRO A 189 -17.91 -8.40 -4.05
C PRO A 189 -18.18 -9.35 -2.88
N LEU A 190 -17.54 -10.53 -2.91
CA LEU A 190 -17.67 -11.50 -1.81
C LEU A 190 -16.98 -10.98 -0.54
N THR A 191 -15.79 -10.41 -0.67
CA THR A 191 -15.06 -9.81 0.44
C THR A 191 -15.86 -8.69 1.10
N GLN A 192 -16.49 -7.80 0.30
CA GLN A 192 -17.36 -6.74 0.82
C GLN A 192 -18.57 -7.29 1.59
N ILE A 193 -19.17 -8.40 1.12
CA ILE A 193 -20.26 -9.07 1.86
C ILE A 193 -19.74 -9.64 3.18
N ILE A 194 -18.60 -10.35 3.18
CA ILE A 194 -17.97 -10.93 4.37
C ILE A 194 -17.68 -9.85 5.41
N VAL A 195 -17.10 -8.73 4.99
CA VAL A 195 -16.81 -7.59 5.86
C VAL A 195 -18.11 -6.99 6.38
N ARG A 196 -19.10 -6.72 5.52
CA ARG A 196 -20.38 -6.13 5.92
C ARG A 196 -21.13 -6.94 6.98
N LEU A 197 -21.03 -8.27 6.90
CA LEU A 197 -21.66 -9.18 7.84
C LEU A 197 -20.83 -9.44 9.11
N GLY A 198 -19.70 -8.77 9.30
CA GLY A 198 -18.83 -8.93 10.46
C GLY A 198 -18.11 -10.28 10.53
N ILE A 199 -18.18 -11.08 9.47
CA ILE A 199 -17.58 -12.43 9.44
C ILE A 199 -16.05 -12.30 9.55
N GLY A 200 -15.45 -11.30 8.89
CA GLY A 200 -14.02 -11.04 8.98
C GLY A 200 -13.56 -10.77 10.40
N HIS A 201 -14.21 -9.86 11.12
CA HIS A 201 -13.91 -9.57 12.53
C HIS A 201 -14.10 -10.80 13.43
N ALA A 202 -15.18 -11.57 13.22
CA ALA A 202 -15.43 -12.78 14.01
C ALA A 202 -14.33 -13.84 13.81
N LEU A 203 -13.89 -14.05 12.56
CA LEU A 203 -12.79 -14.96 12.25
C LEU A 203 -11.46 -14.48 12.86
N PHE A 204 -11.21 -13.18 12.80
CA PHE A 204 -10.01 -12.60 13.41
C PHE A 204 -10.01 -12.78 14.93
N ALA A 205 -11.15 -12.55 15.60
CA ALA A 205 -11.31 -12.68 17.04
C ALA A 205 -11.04 -14.12 17.56
N ILE A 206 -11.37 -15.16 16.78
CA ILE A 206 -11.08 -16.56 17.13
C ILE A 206 -9.69 -17.05 16.70
N GLY A 207 -8.78 -16.12 16.32
CA GLY A 207 -7.39 -16.44 15.99
C GLY A 207 -7.10 -16.76 14.52
N GLY A 208 -8.09 -16.65 13.62
CA GLY A 208 -7.93 -16.88 12.18
C GLY A 208 -7.04 -15.85 11.48
N GLY A 209 -6.95 -14.63 12.04
CA GLY A 209 -6.25 -13.51 11.43
C GLY A 209 -4.72 -13.67 11.33
N LYS A 210 -4.10 -14.32 12.31
CA LYS A 210 -2.62 -14.50 12.32
C LYS A 210 -2.11 -15.34 11.15
N ASN A 211 -2.90 -16.30 10.68
CA ASN A 211 -2.52 -17.14 9.55
C ASN A 211 -2.82 -16.46 8.21
N LEU A 212 -3.86 -15.63 8.14
CA LEU A 212 -4.25 -14.94 6.91
C LEU A 212 -3.17 -13.93 6.46
N SER A 213 -2.61 -13.15 7.38
CA SER A 213 -1.54 -12.19 7.05
C SER A 213 -0.23 -12.86 6.64
N ARG A 214 0.12 -14.02 7.23
CA ARG A 214 1.28 -14.79 6.78
C ARG A 214 1.14 -15.26 5.34
N VAL A 215 -0.05 -15.69 4.96
CA VAL A 215 -0.30 -16.20 3.61
C VAL A 215 -0.39 -15.05 2.61
N SER A 216 -1.05 -13.93 2.96
CA SER A 216 -1.28 -12.83 2.03
C SER A 216 -0.10 -11.86 1.90
N LEU A 217 0.74 -11.71 2.94
CA LEU A 217 1.86 -10.76 2.93
C LEU A 217 3.23 -11.43 2.80
N GLY A 218 3.30 -12.77 2.76
CA GLY A 218 4.58 -13.49 2.71
C GLY A 218 5.50 -13.25 3.92
N GLY A 219 4.94 -12.71 5.03
CA GLY A 219 5.68 -12.37 6.23
C GLY A 219 4.75 -11.92 7.36
N VAL A 220 5.35 -11.54 8.48
CA VAL A 220 4.63 -11.04 9.65
C VAL A 220 5.18 -9.68 10.04
N LEU A 221 4.37 -8.66 9.93
CA LEU A 221 4.67 -7.33 10.44
C LEU A 221 4.73 -7.30 11.97
N PRO A 222 5.32 -6.27 12.59
CA PRO A 222 5.27 -6.12 14.04
C PRO A 222 3.83 -6.15 14.54
N PRO A 223 3.56 -6.64 15.76
CA PRO A 223 2.20 -6.92 16.23
C PRO A 223 1.23 -5.75 16.15
N ARG A 224 1.72 -4.54 16.43
CA ARG A 224 0.89 -3.33 16.33
C ARG A 224 0.45 -3.07 14.90
N GLN A 225 1.39 -3.00 13.96
CA GLN A 225 1.12 -2.74 12.54
C GLN A 225 0.26 -3.83 11.92
N HIS A 226 0.48 -5.08 12.30
CA HIS A 226 -0.38 -6.18 11.91
C HIS A 226 -1.84 -5.97 12.32
N ASN A 227 -2.09 -5.53 13.56
CA ASN A 227 -3.44 -5.30 14.07
C ASN A 227 -4.06 -4.04 13.43
N GLU A 228 -3.28 -2.98 13.20
CA GLU A 228 -3.72 -1.78 12.47
C GLU A 228 -4.20 -2.12 11.06
N ILE A 229 -3.42 -2.91 10.33
CA ILE A 229 -3.79 -3.38 8.98
C ILE A 229 -5.05 -4.23 9.03
N ALA A 230 -5.15 -5.15 9.98
CA ALA A 230 -6.33 -5.98 10.14
C ALA A 230 -7.58 -5.14 10.42
N ALA A 231 -7.49 -4.15 11.32
CA ALA A 231 -8.59 -3.25 11.65
C ALA A 231 -9.08 -2.48 10.41
N ILE A 232 -8.17 -1.92 9.61
CA ILE A 232 -8.51 -1.17 8.39
C ILE A 232 -9.07 -2.08 7.30
N PHE A 233 -8.49 -3.26 7.09
CA PHE A 233 -8.98 -4.25 6.11
C PHE A 233 -10.37 -4.79 6.44
N MET A 234 -10.80 -4.72 7.71
CA MET A 234 -12.15 -5.09 8.11
C MET A 234 -13.17 -3.96 7.94
N THR A 235 -12.83 -2.86 7.24
CA THR A 235 -13.76 -1.76 6.94
C THR A 235 -14.33 -1.88 5.51
N GLN A 236 -15.59 -1.44 5.33
CA GLN A 236 -16.21 -1.36 4.00
C GLN A 236 -15.53 -0.29 3.14
N GLU A 237 -15.09 0.79 3.78
CA GLU A 237 -14.45 1.92 3.14
C GLU A 237 -13.15 1.51 2.45
N TYR A 238 -12.29 0.73 3.12
CA TYR A 238 -11.07 0.22 2.52
C TYR A 238 -11.34 -0.55 1.21
N TRP A 239 -12.27 -1.49 1.20
CA TRP A 239 -12.58 -2.30 0.02
C TRP A 239 -13.28 -1.52 -1.10
N HIS A 240 -14.04 -0.49 -0.74
CA HIS A 240 -14.61 0.45 -1.71
C HIS A 240 -13.51 1.23 -2.42
N ASN A 241 -12.59 1.84 -1.67
CA ASN A 241 -11.50 2.64 -2.20
C ASN A 241 -10.49 1.78 -2.96
N GLN A 242 -10.15 0.60 -2.45
CA GLN A 242 -9.29 -0.36 -3.15
C GLN A 242 -9.87 -0.77 -4.50
N LYS A 243 -11.20 -0.97 -4.60
CA LYS A 243 -11.85 -1.25 -5.88
C LYS A 243 -11.69 -0.10 -6.86
N ILE A 244 -11.92 1.13 -6.43
CA ILE A 244 -11.77 2.32 -7.28
C ILE A 244 -10.33 2.43 -7.74
N HIS A 245 -9.37 2.34 -6.84
CA HIS A 245 -7.95 2.39 -7.13
C HIS A 245 -7.53 1.33 -8.17
N LEU A 246 -7.94 0.07 -8.01
CA LEU A 246 -7.63 -1.00 -8.96
C LEU A 246 -8.23 -0.75 -10.35
N LEU A 247 -9.42 -0.16 -10.42
CA LEU A 247 -10.07 0.18 -11.70
C LEU A 247 -9.38 1.36 -12.40
N LEU A 248 -8.74 2.27 -11.65
CA LEU A 248 -8.01 3.42 -12.19
C LEU A 248 -6.55 3.10 -12.55
N GLN A 249 -6.00 1.97 -12.10
CA GLN A 249 -4.61 1.60 -12.40
C GLN A 249 -4.23 1.69 -13.88
N PRO A 250 -5.03 1.19 -14.84
CA PRO A 250 -4.65 1.30 -16.26
C PRO A 250 -4.42 2.75 -16.72
N GLU A 251 -5.22 3.69 -16.20
CA GLU A 251 -5.06 5.12 -16.50
C GLU A 251 -3.81 5.71 -15.83
N ILE A 252 -3.56 5.35 -14.58
CA ILE A 252 -2.35 5.75 -13.84
C ILE A 252 -1.09 5.27 -14.58
N PHE A 253 -1.08 4.03 -15.04
CA PHE A 253 0.03 3.49 -15.84
C PHE A 253 0.20 4.22 -17.17
N GLN A 254 -0.89 4.56 -17.84
CA GLN A 254 -0.85 5.35 -19.06
C GLN A 254 -0.25 6.74 -18.82
N GLN A 255 -0.64 7.42 -17.75
CA GLN A 255 -0.07 8.72 -17.37
C GLN A 255 1.43 8.62 -17.08
N ALA A 256 1.90 7.51 -16.52
CA ALA A 256 3.30 7.28 -16.18
C ALA A 256 4.23 7.05 -17.39
N HIS A 257 3.74 6.81 -18.60
CA HIS A 257 4.59 6.64 -19.81
C HIS A 257 5.41 7.90 -20.15
N GLY A 258 4.98 9.07 -19.71
CA GLY A 258 5.71 10.33 -19.93
C GLY A 258 6.87 10.58 -18.97
N LEU A 259 7.07 9.73 -17.96
CA LEU A 259 8.09 9.92 -16.92
C LEU A 259 9.50 9.64 -17.46
N GLY A 260 10.34 10.67 -17.45
CA GLY A 260 11.68 10.64 -18.00
C GLY A 260 12.78 10.21 -17.00
N SER A 261 14.02 10.60 -17.36
CA SER A 261 15.22 10.39 -16.56
C SER A 261 15.15 11.11 -15.20
N LEU A 262 15.82 10.54 -14.20
CA LEU A 262 15.99 11.13 -12.86
C LEU A 262 17.29 11.97 -12.75
N GLY A 263 18.01 12.18 -13.86
CA GLY A 263 19.32 12.85 -13.80
C GLY A 263 20.36 12.00 -13.11
N ASP A 264 21.28 12.61 -12.34
CA ASP A 264 22.41 11.94 -11.66
C ASP A 264 22.15 11.68 -10.16
N ILE A 265 20.87 11.71 -9.71
CA ILE A 265 20.58 11.42 -8.30
C ILE A 265 20.88 9.96 -7.97
N PRO A 266 21.34 9.64 -6.74
CA PRO A 266 21.48 8.27 -6.27
C PRO A 266 20.15 7.50 -6.39
N LEU A 267 20.15 6.38 -7.12
CA LEU A 267 18.98 5.55 -7.38
C LEU A 267 19.28 4.09 -7.01
N ALA A 268 18.50 3.51 -6.13
CA ALA A 268 18.57 2.08 -5.86
C ALA A 268 17.30 1.36 -6.34
N ILE A 269 17.50 0.28 -7.09
CA ILE A 269 16.44 -0.65 -7.47
C ILE A 269 16.58 -1.88 -6.59
N VAL A 270 15.49 -2.28 -5.94
CA VAL A 270 15.43 -3.50 -5.11
C VAL A 270 14.37 -4.41 -5.67
N THR A 271 14.76 -5.58 -6.16
CA THR A 271 13.86 -6.56 -6.78
C THR A 271 13.69 -7.77 -5.87
N ARG A 272 12.49 -8.37 -5.87
CA ARG A 272 12.24 -9.66 -5.21
C ARG A 272 13.07 -10.79 -5.83
N GLY A 273 13.34 -11.86 -5.07
CA GLY A 273 14.13 -13.02 -5.53
C GLY A 273 13.32 -14.25 -5.92
N ILE A 274 11.99 -14.28 -5.66
CA ILE A 274 11.11 -15.42 -5.99
C ILE A 274 10.08 -14.98 -7.02
N ASP A 275 9.75 -15.90 -7.94
CA ASP A 275 8.73 -15.72 -9.00
C ASP A 275 9.01 -14.47 -9.85
N VAL A 276 10.26 -14.36 -10.30
CA VAL A 276 10.75 -13.22 -11.09
C VAL A 276 11.03 -13.69 -12.51
N PRO A 277 10.14 -13.44 -13.48
CA PRO A 277 10.41 -13.74 -14.88
C PRO A 277 11.44 -12.75 -15.47
N ASP A 278 12.12 -13.19 -16.53
CA ASP A 278 13.13 -12.37 -17.20
C ASP A 278 12.60 -11.01 -17.64
N SER A 279 11.35 -10.97 -18.14
CA SER A 279 10.67 -9.73 -18.52
C SER A 279 10.55 -8.73 -17.37
N TRP A 280 10.37 -9.19 -16.12
CA TRP A 280 10.35 -8.32 -14.95
C TRP A 280 11.73 -7.77 -14.63
N ILE A 281 12.77 -8.61 -14.73
CA ILE A 281 14.16 -8.17 -14.53
C ILE A 281 14.55 -7.13 -15.57
N GLU A 282 14.16 -7.30 -16.84
CA GLU A 282 14.38 -6.30 -17.88
C GLU A 282 13.74 -4.94 -17.51
N LEU A 283 12.49 -4.95 -17.06
CA LEU A 283 11.79 -3.74 -16.62
C LEU A 283 12.49 -3.07 -15.42
N GLN A 284 12.98 -3.85 -14.45
CA GLN A 284 13.73 -3.30 -13.32
C GLN A 284 15.10 -2.73 -13.74
N ASN A 285 15.77 -3.34 -14.73
CA ASN A 285 17.00 -2.81 -15.32
C ASN A 285 16.76 -1.49 -16.06
N GLU A 286 15.62 -1.35 -16.76
CA GLU A 286 15.24 -0.08 -17.38
C GLU A 286 14.98 1.01 -16.33
N LEU A 287 14.37 0.67 -15.19
CA LEU A 287 14.25 1.61 -14.07
C LEU A 287 15.63 2.01 -13.52
N ALA A 288 16.60 1.08 -13.45
CA ALA A 288 17.96 1.40 -13.01
C ALA A 288 18.66 2.36 -14.00
N ALA A 289 18.38 2.27 -15.29
CA ALA A 289 18.92 3.16 -16.30
C ALA A 289 18.39 4.61 -16.23
N LEU A 290 17.38 4.90 -15.38
CA LEU A 290 16.87 6.27 -15.18
C LEU A 290 17.91 7.21 -14.54
N SER A 291 18.94 6.67 -13.88
CA SER A 291 20.10 7.43 -13.37
C SER A 291 21.41 6.69 -13.67
N PRO A 292 22.47 7.37 -14.15
CA PRO A 292 23.79 6.78 -14.27
C PRO A 292 24.46 6.53 -12.90
N ASN A 293 23.87 7.02 -11.81
CA ASN A 293 24.28 6.81 -10.42
C ASN A 293 23.33 5.81 -9.74
N SER A 294 23.24 4.60 -10.28
CA SER A 294 22.29 3.60 -9.80
C SER A 294 22.96 2.29 -9.38
N ILE A 295 22.29 1.57 -8.48
CA ILE A 295 22.53 0.17 -8.11
C ILE A 295 21.26 -0.65 -8.27
N HIS A 296 21.41 -1.94 -8.58
CA HIS A 296 20.29 -2.89 -8.63
C HIS A 296 20.60 -4.08 -7.72
N ILE A 297 19.73 -4.34 -6.76
CA ILE A 297 19.89 -5.37 -5.73
C ILE A 297 18.70 -6.33 -5.81
N THR A 298 18.99 -7.64 -5.82
CA THR A 298 17.98 -8.69 -5.67
C THR A 298 18.00 -9.18 -4.23
N VAL A 299 16.84 -9.21 -3.58
CA VAL A 299 16.69 -9.77 -2.23
C VAL A 299 16.30 -11.24 -2.35
N GLU A 300 17.27 -12.13 -2.24
CA GLU A 300 17.08 -13.56 -2.39
C GLU A 300 16.02 -14.10 -1.43
N GLY A 301 15.18 -15.02 -1.91
CA GLY A 301 14.12 -15.63 -1.12
C GLY A 301 12.92 -14.72 -0.81
N SER A 302 12.92 -13.47 -1.28
CA SER A 302 11.81 -12.56 -1.07
C SER A 302 10.73 -12.66 -2.14
N THR A 303 9.50 -12.43 -1.75
CA THR A 303 8.35 -12.16 -2.63
C THR A 303 8.07 -10.66 -2.66
N HIS A 304 7.20 -10.21 -3.57
CA HIS A 304 6.81 -8.81 -3.70
C HIS A 304 6.45 -8.12 -2.38
N THR A 305 5.60 -8.75 -1.59
CA THR A 305 5.15 -8.19 -0.31
C THR A 305 6.08 -8.52 0.86
N SER A 306 6.83 -9.63 0.80
CA SER A 306 7.75 -9.98 1.88
C SER A 306 8.96 -9.04 1.98
N LEU A 307 9.28 -8.28 0.92
CA LEU A 307 10.29 -7.20 0.97
C LEU A 307 10.06 -6.23 2.13
N ILE A 308 8.79 -5.98 2.48
CA ILE A 308 8.42 -5.07 3.57
C ILE A 308 7.83 -5.79 4.78
N ALA A 309 7.25 -6.99 4.61
CA ALA A 309 6.55 -7.72 5.66
C ALA A 309 7.39 -8.79 6.37
N ASN A 310 8.52 -9.19 5.81
CA ASN A 310 9.47 -10.10 6.47
C ASN A 310 10.62 -9.27 7.07
N SER A 311 10.92 -9.47 8.36
CA SER A 311 11.93 -8.66 9.06
C SER A 311 13.33 -8.75 8.46
N GLY A 312 13.73 -9.93 7.96
CA GLY A 312 15.05 -10.13 7.33
C GLY A 312 15.15 -9.41 5.97
N HIS A 313 14.12 -9.54 5.12
CA HIS A 313 14.08 -8.84 3.83
C HIS A 313 13.96 -7.32 4.02
N ALA A 314 13.12 -6.88 4.95
CA ALA A 314 12.94 -5.47 5.29
C ALA A 314 14.23 -4.83 5.84
N GLN A 315 15.09 -5.61 6.52
CA GLN A 315 16.40 -5.13 6.95
C GLN A 315 17.29 -4.79 5.75
N VAL A 316 17.33 -5.65 4.72
CA VAL A 316 18.08 -5.37 3.48
C VAL A 316 17.56 -4.10 2.81
N VAL A 317 16.21 -3.97 2.72
CA VAL A 317 15.57 -2.77 2.16
C VAL A 317 15.96 -1.51 2.96
N GLY A 318 15.89 -1.56 4.30
CA GLY A 318 16.27 -0.45 5.17
C GLY A 318 17.74 -0.03 4.99
N GLN A 319 18.64 -1.00 4.89
CA GLN A 319 20.06 -0.76 4.61
C GLN A 319 20.28 -0.11 3.23
N THR A 320 19.55 -0.56 2.21
CA THR A 320 19.61 0.04 0.87
C THR A 320 19.09 1.49 0.87
N ILE A 321 18.04 1.79 1.61
CA ILE A 321 17.55 3.17 1.79
C ILE A 321 18.64 4.03 2.44
N LEU A 322 19.27 3.53 3.50
CA LEU A 322 20.35 4.23 4.21
C LEU A 322 21.60 4.41 3.31
N GLN A 323 21.93 3.45 2.44
CA GLN A 323 22.99 3.58 1.46
C GLN A 323 22.75 4.75 0.49
N VAL A 324 21.50 4.94 0.04
CA VAL A 324 21.12 6.11 -0.78
C VAL A 324 21.23 7.41 0.02
N VAL A 325 20.78 7.41 1.28
CA VAL A 325 20.92 8.56 2.19
C VAL A 325 22.39 8.94 2.38
N ASP A 326 23.25 7.98 2.66
CA ASP A 326 24.70 8.19 2.83
C ASP A 326 25.35 8.74 1.56
N ALA A 327 24.96 8.22 0.39
CA ALA A 327 25.45 8.72 -0.90
C ALA A 327 25.09 10.20 -1.09
N VAL A 328 23.85 10.59 -0.74
CA VAL A 328 23.38 11.99 -0.78
C VAL A 328 24.18 12.86 0.19
N GLN A 329 24.29 12.44 1.46
CA GLN A 329 24.96 13.24 2.51
C GLN A 329 26.45 13.43 2.25
N MET A 330 27.11 12.43 1.68
CA MET A 330 28.55 12.46 1.40
C MET A 330 28.89 13.03 0.01
N GLY A 331 27.90 13.27 -0.85
CA GLY A 331 28.10 13.65 -2.25
C GLY A 331 28.87 12.59 -3.04
N LYS A 332 28.66 11.30 -2.75
CA LYS A 332 29.35 10.17 -3.36
C LYS A 332 28.42 9.41 -4.30
N ARG A 333 29.02 8.71 -5.27
CA ARG A 333 28.27 7.74 -6.07
C ARG A 333 27.91 6.51 -5.25
N LEU A 334 26.77 5.91 -5.60
CA LEU A 334 26.40 4.58 -5.10
C LEU A 334 27.43 3.55 -5.60
N THR A 335 27.81 2.66 -4.72
CA THR A 335 28.64 1.48 -5.05
C THR A 335 27.87 0.22 -4.70
N PRO A 336 27.90 -0.82 -5.57
CA PRO A 336 27.24 -2.10 -5.31
C PRO A 336 27.65 -2.73 -3.99
#